data_e43b093cc3aa22e592cd1f94a052f0cb
#
_entry.id   e43b093cc3aa22e592cd1f94a052f0cb
#
_cell.length_a   1.000
_cell.length_b   1.000
_cell.length_c   1.000
_cell.angle_alpha   90.00
_cell.angle_beta   90.00
_cell.angle_gamma   90.00
#
_symmetry.space_group_name_H-M   'P 1'
#
loop_
_entity.id
_entity.type
_entity.pdbx_description
1 polymer ?
#
loop_
_entity_poly.entity_id
_entity_poly.type
_entity_poly.pdbx_seq_one_letter_code
_entity_poly.pdbx_strand_id
1 'polypeptide(L)'
;TNGKLRLVLALLCGIIVGAVMSVSKLYGLAIPFALFGMVLVMYAPITGVYAAVFLAPFMPTMILAGICLWTALSLVIKSLSDENFKWKFDGVGMCILLLLGVLLVSSLASFARMGSLKVWAMYLVFLTFYFVVVNTVKTKEQLYGLFKIFVISGALVALYGVMQYAFGWTTSNAWIDEEMFEDATMRVYSTLGNPNVLGEYLLLVLPVAAVYMLKNKWKELSKWAYGLMFLVLALCLVLTQSRGCWIGFMLSVVIFVTFYEGKWWGFIPIVLCILPFIIPQTIVDRIMSVGNMEDSSTSYRVYIWMGTLGMMKHYWLGGIGMGEAAFSQVYP
;
A
#
# COMPACT_ATOMS: atom_id res chain seq x y z
N THR A 1 0.44 27.34 39.16
CA THR A 1 -0.35 27.71 37.93
C THR A 1 -0.55 26.53 36.98
N ASN A 2 0.43 25.62 36.83
CA ASN A 2 0.35 24.49 35.88
C ASN A 2 -0.70 23.40 36.24
N GLY A 3 -1.03 23.19 37.53
CA GLY A 3 -2.01 22.18 37.96
C GLY A 3 -3.46 22.56 37.58
N LYS A 4 -3.85 23.81 37.75
CA LYS A 4 -5.20 24.29 37.39
C LYS A 4 -5.43 24.24 35.87
N LEU A 5 -4.43 24.59 35.07
CA LEU A 5 -4.51 24.52 33.61
C LEU A 5 -4.65 23.07 33.14
N ARG A 6 -3.91 22.13 33.71
CA ARG A 6 -4.01 20.70 33.41
C ARG A 6 -5.39 20.13 33.75
N LEU A 7 -5.95 20.53 34.89
CA LEU A 7 -7.29 20.11 35.29
C LEU A 7 -8.37 20.65 34.32
N VAL A 8 -8.30 21.91 33.94
CA VAL A 8 -9.22 22.51 32.98
C VAL A 8 -9.13 21.84 31.61
N LEU A 9 -7.92 21.57 31.11
CA LEU A 9 -7.73 20.86 29.87
C LEU A 9 -8.27 19.42 29.93
N ALA A 10 -8.04 18.70 31.03
CA ALA A 10 -8.57 17.35 31.22
C ALA A 10 -10.11 17.33 31.25
N LEU A 11 -10.74 18.31 31.94
CA LEU A 11 -12.18 18.47 31.97
C LEU A 11 -12.77 18.80 30.59
N LEU A 12 -12.15 19.73 29.85
CA LEU A 12 -12.57 20.06 28.49
C LEU A 12 -12.46 18.85 27.55
N CYS A 13 -11.36 18.09 27.59
CA CYS A 13 -11.21 16.87 26.84
C CYS A 13 -12.27 15.83 27.21
N GLY A 14 -12.55 15.66 28.51
CA GLY A 14 -13.59 14.74 28.99
C GLY A 14 -15.00 15.12 28.50
N ILE A 15 -15.34 16.43 28.51
CA ILE A 15 -16.62 16.93 28.01
C ILE A 15 -16.74 16.71 26.50
N ILE A 16 -15.70 17.01 25.72
CA ILE A 16 -15.69 16.81 24.26
C ILE A 16 -15.85 15.33 23.93
N VAL A 17 -15.09 14.45 24.59
CA VAL A 17 -15.20 13.02 24.38
C VAL A 17 -16.59 12.50 24.76
N GLY A 18 -17.15 12.96 25.90
CA GLY A 18 -18.51 12.61 26.34
C GLY A 18 -19.58 13.07 25.34
N ALA A 19 -19.47 14.29 24.83
CA ALA A 19 -20.38 14.83 23.81
C ALA A 19 -20.31 14.03 22.49
N VAL A 20 -19.12 13.63 22.05
CA VAL A 20 -18.96 12.80 20.84
C VAL A 20 -19.48 11.38 21.10
N MET A 21 -19.28 10.82 22.28
CA MET A 21 -19.83 9.51 22.66
C MET A 21 -21.37 9.48 22.66
N SER A 22 -22.02 10.58 22.96
CA SER A 22 -23.49 10.69 22.91
C SER A 22 -24.02 10.63 21.47
N VAL A 23 -23.22 11.09 20.47
CA VAL A 23 -23.57 11.04 19.05
C VAL A 23 -23.18 9.72 18.41
N SER A 24 -21.97 9.22 18.72
CA SER A 24 -21.46 7.94 18.22
C SER A 24 -20.47 7.32 19.18
N LYS A 25 -20.82 6.14 19.73
CA LYS A 25 -19.95 5.38 20.63
C LYS A 25 -18.60 5.05 19.99
N LEU A 26 -18.60 4.79 18.67
CA LEU A 26 -17.38 4.45 17.92
C LEU A 26 -16.41 5.63 17.87
N TYR A 27 -16.89 6.82 17.50
CA TYR A 27 -16.05 8.02 17.44
C TYR A 27 -15.59 8.47 18.83
N GLY A 28 -16.44 8.31 19.84
CA GLY A 28 -16.09 8.63 21.22
C GLY A 28 -14.94 7.79 21.77
N LEU A 29 -14.84 6.53 21.37
CA LEU A 29 -13.69 5.67 21.68
C LEU A 29 -12.46 5.99 20.79
N ALA A 30 -12.67 6.25 19.51
CA ALA A 30 -11.57 6.47 18.57
C ALA A 30 -10.76 7.75 18.88
N ILE A 31 -11.42 8.84 19.36
CA ILE A 31 -10.77 10.10 19.64
C ILE A 31 -9.68 10.00 20.73
N PRO A 32 -9.91 9.40 21.91
CA PRO A 32 -8.86 9.24 22.91
C PRO A 32 -7.66 8.44 22.40
N PHE A 33 -7.90 7.37 21.63
CA PHE A 33 -6.82 6.59 21.02
C PHE A 33 -6.05 7.39 19.99
N ALA A 34 -6.73 8.19 19.16
CA ALA A 34 -6.09 9.07 18.19
C ALA A 34 -5.23 10.14 18.88
N LEU A 35 -5.75 10.81 19.90
CA LEU A 35 -5.02 11.79 20.69
C LEU A 35 -3.80 11.18 21.38
N PHE A 36 -3.96 10.01 21.99
CA PHE A 36 -2.85 9.27 22.59
C PHE A 36 -1.79 8.92 21.54
N GLY A 37 -2.20 8.42 20.37
CA GLY A 37 -1.32 8.14 19.24
C GLY A 37 -0.58 9.39 18.75
N MET A 38 -1.26 10.54 18.64
CA MET A 38 -0.65 11.83 18.28
C MET A 38 0.43 12.26 19.30
N VAL A 39 0.16 12.10 20.60
CA VAL A 39 1.15 12.39 21.65
C VAL A 39 2.34 11.44 21.57
N LEU A 40 2.11 10.14 21.34
CA LEU A 40 3.20 9.16 21.16
C LEU A 40 4.08 9.53 19.96
N VAL A 41 3.50 9.91 18.85
CA VAL A 41 4.24 10.35 17.64
C VAL A 41 5.06 11.60 17.93
N MET A 42 4.52 12.57 18.69
CA MET A 42 5.25 13.78 19.10
C MET A 42 6.47 13.45 19.97
N TYR A 43 6.34 12.45 20.85
CA TYR A 43 7.44 12.01 21.69
C TYR A 43 8.48 11.19 20.92
N ALA A 44 8.03 10.29 20.06
CA ALA A 44 8.85 9.37 19.29
C ALA A 44 8.37 9.26 17.83
N PRO A 45 8.93 10.05 16.87
CA PRO A 45 8.50 10.05 15.47
C PRO A 45 8.50 8.67 14.79
N ILE A 46 9.32 7.72 15.27
CA ILE A 46 9.35 6.34 14.78
C ILE A 46 7.99 5.64 14.92
N THR A 47 7.22 5.96 15.94
CA THR A 47 5.88 5.38 16.13
C THR A 47 4.91 5.84 15.04
N GLY A 48 5.06 7.06 14.54
CA GLY A 48 4.29 7.57 13.41
C GLY A 48 4.66 6.85 12.10
N VAL A 49 5.93 6.52 11.89
CA VAL A 49 6.36 5.70 10.73
C VAL A 49 5.74 4.30 10.81
N TYR A 50 5.77 3.67 11.98
CA TYR A 50 5.15 2.36 12.19
C TYR A 50 3.63 2.41 12.01
N ALA A 51 2.98 3.46 12.53
CA ALA A 51 1.55 3.67 12.36
C ALA A 51 1.18 3.89 10.88
N ALA A 52 1.94 4.70 10.14
CA ALA A 52 1.71 4.93 8.72
C ALA A 52 1.78 3.63 7.92
N VAL A 53 2.80 2.79 8.14
CA VAL A 53 2.95 1.50 7.45
C VAL A 53 1.85 0.50 7.83
N PHE A 54 1.49 0.43 9.12
CA PHE A 54 0.44 -0.47 9.57
C PHE A 54 -0.94 -0.07 9.05
N LEU A 55 -1.26 1.22 9.11
CA LEU A 55 -2.59 1.74 8.79
C LEU A 55 -2.80 2.00 7.30
N ALA A 56 -1.73 2.02 6.50
CA ALA A 56 -1.81 2.32 5.06
C ALA A 56 -2.92 1.56 4.31
N PRO A 57 -3.10 0.24 4.49
CA PRO A 57 -4.12 -0.49 3.75
C PRO A 57 -5.52 -0.42 4.38
N PHE A 58 -5.68 0.20 5.56
CA PHE A 58 -6.97 0.26 6.28
C PHE A 58 -7.59 1.64 6.29
N MET A 59 -6.79 2.68 6.08
CA MET A 59 -7.24 4.07 6.24
C MET A 59 -7.42 4.77 4.90
N PRO A 60 -8.42 5.65 4.78
CA PRO A 60 -8.53 6.55 3.64
C PRO A 60 -7.26 7.38 3.46
N THR A 61 -6.91 7.64 2.20
CA THR A 61 -5.68 8.36 1.81
C THR A 61 -5.48 9.69 2.54
N MET A 62 -6.55 10.43 2.81
CA MET A 62 -6.48 11.70 3.54
C MET A 62 -6.07 11.54 5.00
N ILE A 63 -6.56 10.49 5.68
CA ILE A 63 -6.17 10.20 7.07
C ILE A 63 -4.70 9.77 7.11
N LEU A 64 -4.29 8.91 6.17
CA LEU A 64 -2.90 8.48 6.05
C LEU A 64 -1.96 9.67 5.79
N ALA A 65 -2.34 10.60 4.91
CA ALA A 65 -1.60 11.83 4.67
C ALA A 65 -1.49 12.69 5.93
N GLY A 66 -2.55 12.78 6.73
CA GLY A 66 -2.54 13.43 8.04
C GLY A 66 -1.53 12.82 9.02
N ILE A 67 -1.46 11.47 9.08
CA ILE A 67 -0.48 10.75 9.91
C ILE A 67 0.95 11.05 9.42
N CYS A 68 1.18 11.03 8.11
CA CYS A 68 2.49 11.34 7.53
C CYS A 68 2.92 12.78 7.85
N LEU A 69 2.03 13.77 7.68
CA LEU A 69 2.29 15.19 8.00
C LEU A 69 2.55 15.39 9.49
N TRP A 70 1.75 14.77 10.36
CA TRP A 70 1.95 14.86 11.81
C TRP A 70 3.29 14.26 12.24
N THR A 71 3.68 13.15 11.63
CA THR A 71 4.98 12.51 11.88
C THR A 71 6.14 13.39 11.38
N ALA A 72 5.99 14.03 10.22
CA ALA A 72 6.96 14.97 9.69
C ALA A 72 7.11 16.19 10.61
N LEU A 73 6.00 16.76 11.08
CA LEU A 73 6.01 17.86 12.03
C LEU A 73 6.72 17.49 13.34
N SER A 74 6.41 16.32 13.88
CA SER A 74 7.07 15.77 15.08
C SER A 74 8.60 15.66 14.89
N LEU A 75 9.04 15.18 13.74
CA LEU A 75 10.46 15.05 13.42
C LEU A 75 11.13 16.44 13.31
N VAL A 76 10.47 17.42 12.68
CA VAL A 76 10.95 18.79 12.58
C VAL A 76 11.09 19.41 13.98
N ILE A 77 10.06 19.31 14.83
CA ILE A 77 10.12 19.82 16.21
C ILE A 77 11.29 19.17 16.98
N LYS A 78 11.46 17.85 16.83
CA LYS A 78 12.57 17.14 17.46
C LYS A 78 13.93 17.61 16.94
N SER A 79 14.04 17.88 15.64
CA SER A 79 15.29 18.37 15.04
C SER A 79 15.65 19.78 15.50
N LEU A 80 14.66 20.61 15.82
CA LEU A 80 14.87 21.97 16.37
C LEU A 80 15.21 21.95 17.88
N SER A 81 14.79 20.89 18.59
CA SER A 81 15.02 20.74 20.04
C SER A 81 16.32 20.01 20.38
N ASP A 82 16.93 19.31 19.42
CA ASP A 82 18.16 18.53 19.61
C ASP A 82 19.30 19.16 18.79
N GLU A 83 20.18 19.91 19.45
CA GLU A 83 21.34 20.58 18.80
C GLU A 83 22.28 19.60 18.06
N ASN A 84 22.27 18.33 18.42
CA ASN A 84 23.07 17.29 17.78
C ASN A 84 22.34 16.60 16.61
N PHE A 85 21.11 16.99 16.31
CA PHE A 85 20.35 16.39 15.22
C PHE A 85 20.96 16.76 13.86
N LYS A 86 21.32 15.74 13.08
CA LYS A 86 21.82 15.91 11.72
C LYS A 86 20.87 15.29 10.73
N TRP A 87 20.34 16.11 9.83
CA TRP A 87 19.53 15.66 8.72
C TRP A 87 20.36 14.79 7.77
N LYS A 88 19.83 13.60 7.47
CA LYS A 88 20.37 12.76 6.41
C LYS A 88 19.69 13.11 5.09
N PHE A 89 20.51 13.38 4.10
CA PHE A 89 20.09 13.68 2.73
C PHE A 89 20.93 12.82 1.79
N ASP A 90 20.29 12.01 0.97
CA ASP A 90 20.97 11.07 0.07
C ASP A 90 20.58 11.28 -1.40
N GLY A 91 21.20 10.54 -2.31
CA GLY A 91 20.91 10.63 -3.74
C GLY A 91 19.47 10.28 -4.10
N VAL A 92 18.84 9.35 -3.38
CA VAL A 92 17.42 8.99 -3.58
C VAL A 92 16.53 10.18 -3.23
N GLY A 93 16.80 10.83 -2.09
CA GLY A 93 16.09 12.04 -1.69
C GLY A 93 16.19 13.16 -2.72
N MET A 94 17.38 13.36 -3.34
CA MET A 94 17.55 14.32 -4.42
C MET A 94 16.70 13.97 -5.64
N CYS A 95 16.68 12.71 -6.06
CA CYS A 95 15.83 12.25 -7.15
C CYS A 95 14.34 12.48 -6.88
N ILE A 96 13.89 12.25 -5.64
CA ILE A 96 12.51 12.53 -5.23
C ILE A 96 12.17 14.02 -5.37
N LEU A 97 13.05 14.92 -4.92
CA LEU A 97 12.81 16.36 -5.06
C LEU A 97 12.81 16.81 -6.52
N LEU A 98 13.71 16.31 -7.34
CA LEU A 98 13.71 16.58 -8.78
C LEU A 98 12.42 16.10 -9.45
N LEU A 99 11.99 14.88 -9.14
CA LEU A 99 10.72 14.34 -9.62
C LEU A 99 9.54 15.22 -9.22
N LEU A 100 9.46 15.61 -7.96
CA LEU A 100 8.40 16.50 -7.47
C LEU A 100 8.42 17.87 -8.17
N GLY A 101 9.61 18.40 -8.48
CA GLY A 101 9.77 19.63 -9.26
C GLY A 101 9.21 19.49 -10.67
N VAL A 102 9.56 18.41 -11.38
CA VAL A 102 9.04 18.15 -12.74
C VAL A 102 7.52 17.96 -12.71
N LEU A 103 6.99 17.20 -11.76
CA LEU A 103 5.55 16.98 -11.59
C LEU A 103 4.81 18.27 -11.25
N LEU A 104 5.43 19.20 -10.48
CA LEU A 104 4.87 20.53 -10.19
C LEU A 104 4.75 21.36 -11.46
N VAL A 105 5.82 21.46 -12.25
CA VAL A 105 5.82 22.21 -13.51
C VAL A 105 4.74 21.67 -14.45
N SER A 106 4.67 20.33 -14.62
CA SER A 106 3.62 19.69 -15.42
C SER A 106 2.21 19.98 -14.89
N SER A 107 2.01 19.98 -13.56
CA SER A 107 0.71 20.28 -12.95
C SER A 107 0.30 21.74 -13.12
N LEU A 108 1.25 22.67 -13.07
CA LEU A 108 1.01 24.11 -13.31
C LEU A 108 0.66 24.40 -14.77
N ALA A 109 1.26 23.66 -15.70
CA ALA A 109 0.99 23.75 -17.13
C ALA A 109 -0.26 22.98 -17.59
N SER A 110 -0.89 22.20 -16.70
CA SER A 110 -2.03 21.34 -17.02
C SER A 110 -3.29 22.12 -17.40
N PHE A 111 -4.08 21.57 -18.32
CA PHE A 111 -5.42 22.05 -18.65
C PHE A 111 -6.37 21.96 -17.42
N ALA A 112 -6.24 20.90 -16.61
CA ALA A 112 -6.94 20.72 -15.34
C ALA A 112 -6.07 21.13 -14.13
N ARG A 113 -5.54 22.35 -14.13
CA ARG A 113 -4.52 22.82 -13.15
C ARG A 113 -4.86 22.48 -11.70
N MET A 114 -6.07 22.86 -11.24
CA MET A 114 -6.46 22.63 -9.83
C MET A 114 -6.59 21.15 -9.48
N GLY A 115 -7.07 20.33 -10.42
CA GLY A 115 -7.12 18.87 -10.27
C GLY A 115 -5.72 18.28 -10.14
N SER A 116 -4.82 18.67 -11.05
CA SER A 116 -3.42 18.22 -11.06
C SER A 116 -2.66 18.65 -9.81
N LEU A 117 -2.84 19.88 -9.34
CA LEU A 117 -2.20 20.36 -8.11
C LEU A 117 -2.68 19.63 -6.86
N LYS A 118 -3.96 19.22 -6.78
CA LYS A 118 -4.45 18.37 -5.68
C LYS A 118 -3.75 17.02 -5.67
N VAL A 119 -3.62 16.38 -6.82
CA VAL A 119 -2.90 15.10 -6.95
C VAL A 119 -1.42 15.30 -6.62
N TRP A 120 -0.78 16.35 -7.15
CA TRP A 120 0.61 16.68 -6.83
C TRP A 120 0.83 16.89 -5.32
N ALA A 121 -0.07 17.56 -4.62
CA ALA A 121 0.05 17.77 -3.18
C ALA A 121 0.03 16.44 -2.40
N MET A 122 -0.75 15.46 -2.84
CA MET A 122 -0.74 14.11 -2.25
C MET A 122 0.60 13.40 -2.50
N TYR A 123 1.13 13.47 -3.71
CA TYR A 123 2.46 12.94 -4.04
C TYR A 123 3.55 13.65 -3.23
N LEU A 124 3.47 14.96 -3.05
CA LEU A 124 4.39 15.72 -2.20
C LEU A 124 4.44 15.12 -0.78
N VAL A 125 3.29 14.88 -0.16
CA VAL A 125 3.22 14.32 1.20
C VAL A 125 3.85 12.93 1.27
N PHE A 126 3.45 12.02 0.38
CA PHE A 126 3.92 10.64 0.44
C PHE A 126 5.37 10.47 0.01
N LEU A 127 5.82 11.16 -1.03
CA LEU A 127 7.20 11.06 -1.47
C LEU A 127 8.17 11.73 -0.49
N THR A 128 7.79 12.90 0.08
CA THR A 128 8.62 13.53 1.11
C THR A 128 8.62 12.77 2.43
N PHE A 129 7.65 11.90 2.68
CA PHE A 129 7.68 10.99 3.83
C PHE A 129 8.90 10.06 3.84
N TYR A 130 9.52 9.82 2.68
CA TYR A 130 10.83 9.18 2.58
C TYR A 130 11.87 9.83 3.49
N PHE A 131 11.94 11.18 3.51
CA PHE A 131 12.89 11.89 4.40
C PHE A 131 12.59 11.64 5.88
N VAL A 132 11.31 11.51 6.22
CA VAL A 132 10.91 11.16 7.59
C VAL A 132 11.42 9.78 7.96
N VAL A 133 11.24 8.79 7.09
CA VAL A 133 11.71 7.40 7.30
C VAL A 133 13.23 7.35 7.46
N VAL A 134 13.99 7.95 6.53
CA VAL A 134 15.47 7.92 6.54
C VAL A 134 16.06 8.62 7.77
N ASN A 135 15.40 9.68 8.26
CA ASN A 135 15.86 10.44 9.43
C ASN A 135 15.34 9.87 10.76
N THR A 136 14.37 8.96 10.74
CA THR A 136 13.74 8.38 11.92
C THR A 136 14.24 6.96 12.19
N VAL A 137 14.37 6.12 11.15
CA VAL A 137 14.87 4.75 11.27
C VAL A 137 16.40 4.77 11.32
N LYS A 138 16.97 4.56 12.51
CA LYS A 138 18.44 4.69 12.76
C LYS A 138 19.13 3.35 12.97
N THR A 139 18.40 2.32 13.43
CA THR A 139 18.98 1.01 13.77
C THR A 139 18.38 -0.11 12.92
N LYS A 140 19.13 -1.23 12.84
CA LYS A 140 18.66 -2.44 12.13
C LYS A 140 17.40 -3.02 12.79
N GLU A 141 17.32 -2.95 14.11
CA GLU A 141 16.18 -3.44 14.88
C GLU A 141 14.91 -2.66 14.54
N GLN A 142 15.01 -1.32 14.39
CA GLN A 142 13.90 -0.47 13.96
C GLN A 142 13.47 -0.82 12.53
N LEU A 143 14.43 -1.04 11.63
CA LEU A 143 14.13 -1.45 10.26
C LEU A 143 13.45 -2.83 10.20
N TYR A 144 13.96 -3.80 10.95
CA TYR A 144 13.32 -5.10 11.07
C TYR A 144 11.92 -4.98 11.70
N GLY A 145 11.75 -4.14 12.73
CA GLY A 145 10.45 -3.84 13.31
C GLY A 145 9.45 -3.30 12.28
N LEU A 146 9.90 -2.39 11.40
CA LEU A 146 9.08 -1.84 10.32
C LEU A 146 8.60 -2.92 9.34
N PHE A 147 9.50 -3.76 8.86
CA PHE A 147 9.14 -4.88 7.98
C PHE A 147 8.23 -5.90 8.67
N LYS A 148 8.43 -6.16 9.96
CA LYS A 148 7.56 -7.03 10.76
C LYS A 148 6.13 -6.49 10.81
N ILE A 149 5.98 -5.20 11.08
CA ILE A 149 4.68 -4.52 11.10
C ILE A 149 4.03 -4.57 9.71
N PHE A 150 4.80 -4.37 8.65
CA PHE A 150 4.33 -4.46 7.28
C PHE A 150 3.76 -5.85 6.94
N VAL A 151 4.46 -6.93 7.34
CA VAL A 151 3.97 -8.31 7.14
C VAL A 151 2.70 -8.58 7.97
N ILE A 152 2.64 -8.11 9.21
CA ILE A 152 1.45 -8.29 10.06
C ILE A 152 0.25 -7.54 9.44
N SER A 153 0.44 -6.30 9.03
CA SER A 153 -0.59 -5.49 8.35
C SER A 153 -1.09 -6.19 7.09
N GLY A 154 -0.18 -6.66 6.23
CA GLY A 154 -0.52 -7.39 5.03
C GLY A 154 -1.25 -8.70 5.29
N ALA A 155 -0.85 -9.44 6.33
CA ALA A 155 -1.53 -10.68 6.72
C ALA A 155 -2.97 -10.43 7.18
N LEU A 156 -3.24 -9.33 7.90
CA LEU A 156 -4.60 -8.94 8.30
C LEU A 156 -5.45 -8.56 7.08
N VAL A 157 -4.90 -7.80 6.15
CA VAL A 157 -5.57 -7.48 4.87
C VAL A 157 -5.89 -8.75 4.08
N ALA A 158 -4.92 -9.66 3.98
CA ALA A 158 -5.11 -10.92 3.27
C ALA A 158 -6.14 -11.82 3.96
N LEU A 159 -6.11 -11.89 5.30
CA LEU A 159 -7.09 -12.64 6.08
C LEU A 159 -8.51 -12.12 5.83
N TYR A 160 -8.70 -10.79 5.86
CA TYR A 160 -9.99 -10.19 5.53
C TYR A 160 -10.42 -10.52 4.10
N GLY A 161 -9.48 -10.50 3.12
CA GLY A 161 -9.75 -10.89 1.75
C GLY A 161 -10.18 -12.37 1.61
N VAL A 162 -9.50 -13.29 2.31
CA VAL A 162 -9.90 -14.71 2.34
C VAL A 162 -11.28 -14.89 2.98
N MET A 163 -11.56 -14.18 4.07
CA MET A 163 -12.90 -14.18 4.69
C MET A 163 -13.96 -13.59 3.77
N GLN A 164 -13.65 -12.53 3.04
CA GLN A 164 -14.53 -11.95 2.02
C GLN A 164 -14.96 -13.00 1.00
N TYR A 165 -14.02 -13.80 0.51
CA TYR A 165 -14.30 -14.90 -0.42
C TYR A 165 -15.13 -16.01 0.25
N ALA A 166 -14.72 -16.47 1.44
CA ALA A 166 -15.36 -17.58 2.12
C ALA A 166 -16.82 -17.31 2.54
N PHE A 167 -17.13 -16.06 2.90
CA PHE A 167 -18.48 -15.65 3.32
C PHE A 167 -19.28 -14.95 2.25
N GLY A 168 -18.74 -14.79 1.03
CA GLY A 168 -19.43 -14.11 -0.06
C GLY A 168 -19.71 -12.62 0.21
N TRP A 169 -18.86 -11.93 0.98
CA TRP A 169 -19.04 -10.51 1.29
C TRP A 169 -18.65 -9.63 0.11
N THR A 170 -19.53 -9.51 -0.88
CA THR A 170 -19.34 -8.58 -1.99
C THR A 170 -20.31 -7.42 -1.88
N THR A 171 -19.83 -6.22 -2.11
CA THR A 171 -20.64 -5.00 -2.11
C THR A 171 -20.95 -4.49 -3.52
N SER A 172 -20.31 -5.02 -4.55
CA SER A 172 -20.60 -4.64 -5.94
C SER A 172 -20.13 -5.70 -6.94
N ASN A 173 -20.91 -5.89 -8.01
CA ASN A 173 -20.55 -6.69 -9.19
C ASN A 173 -19.56 -5.96 -10.12
N ALA A 174 -19.10 -4.78 -9.75
CA ALA A 174 -18.26 -3.90 -10.58
C ALA A 174 -16.93 -4.53 -11.06
N TRP A 175 -16.52 -5.65 -10.46
CA TRP A 175 -15.28 -6.36 -10.80
C TRP A 175 -15.52 -7.73 -11.42
N ILE A 176 -16.80 -8.06 -11.74
CA ILE A 176 -17.22 -9.30 -12.38
C ILE A 176 -17.56 -8.94 -13.82
N ASP A 177 -16.90 -9.57 -14.75
CA ASP A 177 -17.18 -9.45 -16.19
C ASP A 177 -18.26 -10.49 -16.53
N GLU A 178 -19.53 -10.16 -16.27
CA GLU A 178 -20.67 -11.07 -16.43
C GLU A 178 -20.91 -11.47 -17.90
N GLU A 179 -20.49 -10.62 -18.86
CA GLU A 179 -20.66 -10.89 -20.29
C GLU A 179 -19.65 -11.91 -20.84
N MET A 180 -18.49 -12.06 -20.20
CA MET A 180 -17.39 -12.92 -20.70
C MET A 180 -17.26 -14.26 -19.98
N PHE A 181 -17.81 -14.39 -18.77
CA PHE A 181 -17.68 -15.61 -17.97
C PHE A 181 -19.03 -15.97 -17.36
N GLU A 182 -19.71 -16.98 -17.93
CA GLU A 182 -20.94 -17.57 -17.35
C GLU A 182 -20.73 -18.08 -15.92
N ASP A 183 -19.46 -18.42 -15.55
CA ASP A 183 -18.99 -18.76 -14.20
C ASP A 183 -18.16 -17.63 -13.57
N ALA A 184 -18.66 -16.39 -13.57
CA ALA A 184 -17.96 -15.24 -13.03
C ALA A 184 -17.63 -15.43 -11.55
N THR A 185 -16.43 -15.92 -11.28
CA THR A 185 -15.95 -16.13 -9.92
C THR A 185 -15.65 -14.79 -9.24
N MET A 186 -16.11 -14.66 -8.00
CA MET A 186 -15.92 -13.49 -7.18
C MET A 186 -14.44 -13.12 -7.02
N ARG A 187 -14.09 -11.91 -7.42
CA ARG A 187 -12.74 -11.35 -7.23
C ARG A 187 -12.62 -10.65 -5.90
N VAL A 188 -11.59 -10.98 -5.13
CA VAL A 188 -11.33 -10.41 -3.82
C VAL A 188 -10.59 -9.07 -3.94
N TYR A 189 -11.04 -8.05 -3.22
CA TYR A 189 -10.43 -6.71 -3.15
C TYR A 189 -10.06 -6.26 -1.73
N SER A 190 -10.54 -6.96 -0.70
CA SER A 190 -10.28 -6.69 0.72
C SER A 190 -10.56 -5.22 1.11
N THR A 191 -9.69 -4.62 1.90
CA THR A 191 -9.79 -3.22 2.35
C THR A 191 -9.37 -2.20 1.29
N LEU A 192 -8.73 -2.64 0.20
CA LEU A 192 -8.18 -1.75 -0.84
C LEU A 192 -9.18 -1.42 -1.96
N GLY A 193 -10.36 -2.07 -1.97
CA GLY A 193 -11.44 -1.75 -2.89
C GLY A 193 -11.22 -2.10 -4.36
N ASN A 194 -10.03 -2.59 -4.75
CA ASN A 194 -9.69 -3.00 -6.11
C ASN A 194 -8.82 -4.27 -6.08
N PRO A 195 -9.21 -5.35 -6.79
CA PRO A 195 -8.45 -6.60 -6.81
C PRO A 195 -7.01 -6.47 -7.33
N ASN A 196 -6.77 -5.60 -8.29
CA ASN A 196 -5.44 -5.39 -8.85
C ASN A 196 -4.54 -4.64 -7.85
N VAL A 197 -5.08 -3.59 -7.19
CA VAL A 197 -4.36 -2.86 -6.13
C VAL A 197 -4.05 -3.78 -4.95
N LEU A 198 -4.99 -4.65 -4.56
CA LEU A 198 -4.74 -5.67 -3.55
C LEU A 198 -3.61 -6.61 -4.00
N GLY A 199 -3.64 -7.11 -5.23
CA GLY A 199 -2.60 -7.97 -5.78
C GLY A 199 -1.22 -7.30 -5.75
N GLU A 200 -1.11 -6.04 -6.18
CA GLU A 200 0.12 -5.25 -6.14
C GLU A 200 0.64 -5.07 -4.70
N TYR A 201 -0.23 -4.77 -3.75
CA TYR A 201 0.14 -4.68 -2.33
C TYR A 201 0.68 -6.02 -1.80
N LEU A 202 0.01 -7.14 -2.12
CA LEU A 202 0.44 -8.48 -1.71
C LEU A 202 1.80 -8.85 -2.32
N LEU A 203 2.10 -8.43 -3.56
CA LEU A 203 3.41 -8.63 -4.19
C LEU A 203 4.56 -7.97 -3.41
N LEU A 204 4.31 -6.85 -2.74
CA LEU A 204 5.31 -6.20 -1.90
C LEU A 204 5.51 -6.92 -0.56
N VAL A 205 4.44 -7.47 0.02
CA VAL A 205 4.46 -8.11 1.34
C VAL A 205 5.03 -9.52 1.28
N LEU A 206 4.68 -10.30 0.26
CA LEU A 206 5.02 -11.73 0.13
C LEU A 206 6.54 -12.02 0.24
N PRO A 207 7.44 -11.33 -0.48
CA PRO A 207 8.88 -11.57 -0.35
C PRO A 207 9.39 -11.30 1.06
N VAL A 208 8.87 -10.27 1.71
CA VAL A 208 9.25 -9.92 3.08
C VAL A 208 8.80 -11.00 4.07
N ALA A 209 7.57 -11.49 3.93
CA ALA A 209 7.04 -12.60 4.73
C ALA A 209 7.87 -13.88 4.54
N ALA A 210 8.28 -14.20 3.29
CA ALA A 210 9.14 -15.33 2.98
C ALA A 210 10.50 -15.22 3.71
N VAL A 211 11.12 -14.04 3.73
CA VAL A 211 12.38 -13.82 4.46
C VAL A 211 12.19 -14.10 5.95
N TYR A 212 11.12 -13.61 6.58
CA TYR A 212 10.87 -13.87 8.00
C TYR A 212 10.61 -15.35 8.29
N MET A 213 9.88 -16.04 7.41
CA MET A 213 9.66 -17.48 7.52
C MET A 213 10.98 -18.26 7.42
N LEU A 214 11.86 -17.91 6.48
CA LEU A 214 13.09 -18.65 6.22
C LEU A 214 14.20 -18.36 7.23
N LYS A 215 14.28 -17.16 7.79
CA LYS A 215 15.27 -16.78 8.79
C LYS A 215 15.06 -17.43 10.16
N ASN A 216 13.83 -17.75 10.54
CA ASN A 216 13.50 -18.34 11.82
C ASN A 216 13.80 -19.85 11.85
N LYS A 217 14.25 -20.35 12.99
CA LYS A 217 14.58 -21.78 13.16
C LYS A 217 13.30 -22.62 13.17
N TRP A 218 13.39 -23.87 12.70
CA TRP A 218 12.26 -24.80 12.61
C TRP A 218 11.52 -25.05 13.94
N LYS A 219 12.23 -24.96 15.06
CA LYS A 219 11.67 -25.19 16.40
C LYS A 219 10.96 -23.96 16.98
N GLU A 220 11.05 -22.81 16.34
CA GLU A 220 10.45 -21.56 16.83
C GLU A 220 9.02 -21.42 16.33
N LEU A 221 8.10 -21.11 17.25
CA LEU A 221 6.69 -20.82 16.92
C LEU A 221 6.58 -19.68 15.90
N SER A 222 7.50 -18.71 15.95
CA SER A 222 7.57 -17.59 15.02
C SER A 222 7.68 -18.03 13.56
N LYS A 223 8.42 -19.08 13.25
CA LYS A 223 8.55 -19.62 11.89
C LYS A 223 7.20 -20.09 11.35
N TRP A 224 6.47 -20.84 12.13
CA TRP A 224 5.15 -21.36 11.76
C TRP A 224 4.13 -20.22 11.63
N ALA A 225 4.19 -19.21 12.49
CA ALA A 225 3.35 -18.02 12.39
C ALA A 225 3.60 -17.26 11.08
N TYR A 226 4.87 -17.00 10.72
CA TYR A 226 5.19 -16.37 9.43
C TYR A 226 4.88 -17.27 8.23
N GLY A 227 5.02 -18.58 8.36
CA GLY A 227 4.60 -19.55 7.35
C GLY A 227 3.10 -19.50 7.09
N LEU A 228 2.30 -19.43 8.15
CA LEU A 228 0.85 -19.28 8.04
C LEU A 228 0.48 -17.93 7.40
N MET A 229 1.12 -16.84 7.84
CA MET A 229 0.92 -15.51 7.22
C MET A 229 1.25 -15.56 5.72
N PHE A 230 2.37 -16.18 5.33
CA PHE A 230 2.75 -16.33 3.93
C PHE A 230 1.70 -17.11 3.14
N LEU A 231 1.19 -18.21 3.68
CA LEU A 231 0.13 -18.99 3.04
C LEU A 231 -1.16 -18.20 2.85
N VAL A 232 -1.58 -17.44 3.86
CA VAL A 232 -2.78 -16.57 3.77
C VAL A 232 -2.59 -15.47 2.73
N LEU A 233 -1.40 -14.84 2.68
CA LEU A 233 -1.04 -13.84 1.67
C LEU A 233 -1.08 -14.43 0.26
N ALA A 234 -0.47 -15.61 0.06
CA ALA A 234 -0.43 -16.29 -1.24
C ALA A 234 -1.83 -16.73 -1.69
N LEU A 235 -2.63 -17.31 -0.79
CA LEU A 235 -4.02 -17.67 -1.07
C LEU A 235 -4.84 -16.43 -1.47
N CYS A 236 -4.73 -15.34 -0.72
CA CYS A 236 -5.42 -14.09 -1.04
C CYS A 236 -5.00 -13.56 -2.42
N LEU A 237 -3.70 -13.63 -2.78
CA LEU A 237 -3.21 -13.25 -4.11
C LEU A 237 -3.88 -14.06 -5.23
N VAL A 238 -4.04 -15.37 -5.05
CA VAL A 238 -4.75 -16.22 -6.01
C VAL A 238 -6.21 -15.76 -6.14
N LEU A 239 -6.88 -15.48 -5.03
CA LEU A 239 -8.28 -15.07 -4.98
C LEU A 239 -8.54 -13.66 -5.58
N THR A 240 -7.50 -12.83 -5.75
CA THR A 240 -7.63 -11.55 -6.48
C THR A 240 -7.92 -11.75 -7.96
N GLN A 241 -7.57 -12.91 -8.52
CA GLN A 241 -7.65 -13.24 -9.95
C GLN A 241 -6.97 -12.19 -10.85
N SER A 242 -5.93 -11.53 -10.35
CA SER A 242 -5.14 -10.56 -11.10
C SER A 242 -4.01 -11.26 -11.86
N ARG A 243 -4.20 -11.49 -13.16
CA ARG A 243 -3.21 -12.16 -14.04
C ARG A 243 -1.84 -11.48 -13.99
N GLY A 244 -1.82 -10.14 -14.03
CA GLY A 244 -0.57 -9.37 -13.94
C GLY A 244 0.17 -9.58 -12.61
N CYS A 245 -0.57 -9.67 -11.49
CA CYS A 245 0.02 -9.93 -10.19
C CYS A 245 0.53 -11.37 -10.05
N TRP A 246 -0.10 -12.35 -10.67
CA TRP A 246 0.41 -13.72 -10.70
C TRP A 246 1.73 -13.82 -11.45
N ILE A 247 1.82 -13.19 -12.63
CA ILE A 247 3.08 -13.11 -13.40
C ILE A 247 4.16 -12.37 -12.59
N GLY A 248 3.79 -11.24 -11.95
CA GLY A 248 4.69 -10.50 -11.07
C GLY A 248 5.17 -11.33 -9.88
N PHE A 249 4.31 -12.17 -9.29
CA PHE A 249 4.69 -13.08 -8.21
C PHE A 249 5.67 -14.15 -8.68
N MET A 250 5.41 -14.76 -9.84
CA MET A 250 6.34 -15.75 -10.43
C MET A 250 7.73 -15.13 -10.67
N LEU A 251 7.77 -13.93 -11.24
CA LEU A 251 9.03 -13.19 -11.43
C LEU A 251 9.71 -12.90 -10.08
N SER A 252 8.94 -12.48 -9.07
CA SER A 252 9.45 -12.24 -7.73
C SER A 252 10.07 -13.50 -7.12
N VAL A 253 9.45 -14.68 -7.30
CA VAL A 253 9.98 -15.97 -6.83
C VAL A 253 11.30 -16.29 -7.54
N VAL A 254 11.36 -16.13 -8.87
CA VAL A 254 12.60 -16.35 -9.66
C VAL A 254 13.73 -15.47 -9.14
N ILE A 255 13.49 -14.18 -8.97
CA ILE A 255 14.46 -13.21 -8.43
C ILE A 255 14.88 -13.63 -7.01
N PHE A 256 13.91 -13.93 -6.16
CA PHE A 256 14.17 -14.31 -4.77
C PHE A 256 15.05 -15.56 -4.66
N VAL A 257 14.72 -16.62 -5.41
CA VAL A 257 15.50 -17.86 -5.43
C VAL A 257 16.92 -17.64 -5.95
N THR A 258 17.05 -16.81 -6.99
CA THR A 258 18.36 -16.48 -7.58
C THR A 258 19.29 -15.82 -6.56
N PHE A 259 18.79 -14.86 -5.79
CA PHE A 259 19.63 -14.07 -4.85
C PHE A 259 19.72 -14.67 -3.45
N TYR A 260 18.77 -15.51 -3.03
CA TYR A 260 18.75 -16.04 -1.67
C TYR A 260 19.60 -17.31 -1.54
N GLU A 261 19.28 -18.37 -2.31
CA GLU A 261 20.04 -19.62 -2.37
C GLU A 261 19.74 -20.38 -3.69
N GLY A 262 20.70 -20.41 -4.60
CA GLY A 262 20.53 -21.02 -5.92
C GLY A 262 20.17 -22.53 -5.91
N LYS A 263 20.38 -23.26 -4.78
CA LYS A 263 19.98 -24.66 -4.65
C LYS A 263 18.46 -24.88 -4.82
N TRP A 264 17.63 -23.86 -4.59
CA TRP A 264 16.18 -23.94 -4.74
C TRP A 264 15.71 -23.95 -6.20
N TRP A 265 16.60 -23.65 -7.16
CA TRP A 265 16.29 -23.74 -8.58
C TRP A 265 15.77 -25.13 -9.00
N GLY A 266 16.26 -26.19 -8.36
CA GLY A 266 15.81 -27.57 -8.63
C GLY A 266 14.35 -27.84 -8.27
N PHE A 267 13.74 -27.04 -7.39
CA PHE A 267 12.34 -27.22 -7.00
C PHE A 267 11.36 -26.49 -7.94
N ILE A 268 11.80 -25.47 -8.67
CA ILE A 268 10.94 -24.70 -9.58
C ILE A 268 10.31 -25.58 -10.67
N PRO A 269 11.06 -26.45 -11.39
CA PRO A 269 10.47 -27.35 -12.37
C PRO A 269 9.44 -28.31 -11.75
N ILE A 270 9.72 -28.81 -10.55
CA ILE A 270 8.81 -29.72 -9.83
C ILE A 270 7.49 -29.01 -9.51
N VAL A 271 7.56 -27.79 -8.98
CA VAL A 271 6.37 -26.97 -8.68
C VAL A 271 5.59 -26.67 -9.96
N LEU A 272 6.27 -26.29 -11.04
CA LEU A 272 5.63 -26.01 -12.33
C LEU A 272 4.94 -27.25 -12.93
N CYS A 273 5.51 -28.44 -12.75
CA CYS A 273 4.89 -29.70 -13.20
C CYS A 273 3.66 -30.10 -12.37
N ILE A 274 3.66 -29.81 -11.07
CA ILE A 274 2.57 -30.19 -10.17
C ILE A 274 1.43 -29.16 -10.20
N LEU A 275 1.75 -27.90 -10.45
CA LEU A 275 0.82 -26.77 -10.41
C LEU A 275 -0.44 -26.97 -11.27
N PRO A 276 -0.36 -27.44 -12.54
CA PRO A 276 -1.54 -27.66 -13.38
C PRO A 276 -2.54 -28.69 -12.83
N PHE A 277 -2.07 -29.62 -11.99
CA PHE A 277 -2.93 -30.68 -11.41
C PHE A 277 -3.67 -30.21 -10.14
N ILE A 278 -3.21 -29.13 -9.53
CA ILE A 278 -3.76 -28.60 -8.27
C ILE A 278 -4.65 -27.37 -8.53
N ILE A 279 -4.38 -26.64 -9.60
CA ILE A 279 -5.08 -25.39 -9.92
C ILE A 279 -6.45 -25.73 -10.53
N PRO A 280 -7.55 -25.11 -10.03
CA PRO A 280 -8.86 -25.20 -10.66
C PRO A 280 -8.83 -24.75 -12.13
N GLN A 281 -9.66 -25.38 -12.97
CA GLN A 281 -9.70 -25.11 -14.41
C GLN A 281 -9.98 -23.63 -14.70
N THR A 282 -10.83 -22.99 -13.91
CA THR A 282 -11.15 -21.54 -14.01
C THR A 282 -9.91 -20.63 -13.93
N ILE A 283 -8.90 -21.03 -13.12
CA ILE A 283 -7.63 -20.30 -13.03
C ILE A 283 -6.75 -20.59 -14.25
N VAL A 284 -6.75 -21.82 -14.75
CA VAL A 284 -6.02 -22.20 -15.97
C VAL A 284 -6.57 -21.42 -17.17
N ASP A 285 -7.87 -21.38 -17.35
CA ASP A 285 -8.54 -20.66 -18.45
C ASP A 285 -8.23 -19.15 -18.37
N ARG A 286 -8.16 -18.61 -17.15
CA ARG A 286 -7.79 -17.20 -16.93
C ARG A 286 -6.32 -16.92 -17.22
N ILE A 287 -5.41 -17.88 -17.00
CA ILE A 287 -4.01 -17.75 -17.42
C ILE A 287 -3.90 -17.82 -18.96
N MET A 288 -4.63 -18.73 -19.58
CA MET A 288 -4.63 -18.90 -21.04
C MET A 288 -5.24 -17.71 -21.77
N SER A 289 -6.10 -16.94 -21.11
CA SER A 289 -6.67 -15.69 -21.69
C SER A 289 -5.68 -14.50 -21.63
N VAL A 290 -4.44 -14.68 -21.15
CA VAL A 290 -3.42 -13.63 -21.18
C VAL A 290 -3.08 -13.30 -22.64
N GLY A 291 -3.29 -12.03 -23.04
CA GLY A 291 -3.04 -11.59 -24.40
C GLY A 291 -4.20 -11.79 -25.39
N ASN A 292 -5.31 -12.38 -24.97
CA ASN A 292 -6.50 -12.43 -25.80
C ASN A 292 -7.12 -11.01 -25.92
N MET A 293 -7.20 -10.50 -27.17
CA MET A 293 -7.76 -9.18 -27.48
C MET A 293 -9.30 -9.16 -27.39
N GLU A 294 -9.95 -10.30 -27.35
CA GLU A 294 -11.40 -10.41 -27.13
C GLU A 294 -11.78 -10.14 -25.66
N ASP A 295 -10.81 -10.29 -24.73
CA ASP A 295 -10.99 -9.90 -23.32
C ASP A 295 -11.12 -8.37 -23.21
N SER A 296 -12.27 -7.90 -22.74
CA SER A 296 -12.61 -6.48 -22.58
C SER A 296 -11.55 -5.72 -21.76
N SER A 297 -10.99 -6.35 -20.72
CA SER A 297 -9.95 -5.75 -19.88
C SER A 297 -8.62 -5.59 -20.62
N THR A 298 -8.29 -6.49 -21.53
CA THR A 298 -7.06 -6.42 -22.33
C THR A 298 -7.19 -5.39 -23.44
N SER A 299 -8.28 -5.42 -24.21
CA SER A 299 -8.55 -4.48 -25.30
C SER A 299 -8.65 -3.04 -24.80
N TYR A 300 -9.36 -2.82 -23.68
CA TYR A 300 -9.46 -1.49 -23.06
C TYR A 300 -8.08 -0.90 -22.68
N ARG A 301 -7.18 -1.70 -22.12
CA ARG A 301 -5.81 -1.25 -21.81
C ARG A 301 -5.02 -0.90 -23.05
N VAL A 302 -5.13 -1.70 -24.11
CA VAL A 302 -4.43 -1.43 -25.38
C VAL A 302 -4.92 -0.12 -25.98
N TYR A 303 -6.23 0.16 -25.98
CA TYR A 303 -6.76 1.44 -26.47
C TYR A 303 -6.24 2.63 -25.65
N ILE A 304 -6.25 2.51 -24.30
CA ILE A 304 -5.66 3.55 -23.43
C ILE A 304 -4.17 3.77 -23.74
N TRP A 305 -3.40 2.70 -23.94
CA TRP A 305 -1.97 2.82 -24.26
C TRP A 305 -1.76 3.48 -25.62
N MET A 306 -2.53 3.13 -26.64
CA MET A 306 -2.46 3.75 -27.97
C MET A 306 -2.80 5.24 -27.89
N GLY A 307 -3.89 5.61 -27.23
CA GLY A 307 -4.24 7.01 -26.99
C GLY A 307 -3.15 7.77 -26.23
N THR A 308 -2.57 7.15 -25.16
CA THR A 308 -1.48 7.73 -24.38
C THR A 308 -0.22 7.96 -25.23
N LEU A 309 0.15 7.00 -26.09
CA LEU A 309 1.27 7.17 -27.01
C LEU A 309 1.02 8.30 -28.03
N GLY A 310 -0.23 8.48 -28.47
CA GLY A 310 -0.66 9.61 -29.27
C GLY A 310 -0.46 10.94 -28.56
N MET A 311 -0.91 11.03 -27.29
CA MET A 311 -0.71 12.22 -26.45
C MET A 311 0.77 12.54 -26.21
N MET A 312 1.62 11.52 -25.98
CA MET A 312 3.05 11.71 -25.76
C MET A 312 3.74 12.43 -26.92
N LYS A 313 3.32 12.25 -28.17
CA LYS A 313 3.89 12.95 -29.33
C LYS A 313 3.71 14.46 -29.25
N HIS A 314 2.63 14.93 -28.64
CA HIS A 314 2.28 16.35 -28.55
C HIS A 314 2.75 16.99 -27.24
N TYR A 315 2.77 16.24 -26.15
CA TYR A 315 3.00 16.75 -24.79
C TYR A 315 4.28 16.19 -24.13
N TRP A 316 5.24 15.69 -24.89
CA TRP A 316 6.42 14.98 -24.37
C TRP A 316 7.33 15.83 -23.45
N LEU A 317 7.38 17.18 -23.64
CA LEU A 317 8.21 18.07 -22.82
C LEU A 317 7.53 18.48 -21.50
N GLY A 318 6.28 18.92 -21.56
CA GLY A 318 5.59 19.49 -20.41
C GLY A 318 4.66 18.51 -19.68
N GLY A 319 4.32 17.40 -20.34
CA GLY A 319 3.25 16.52 -19.90
C GLY A 319 1.87 17.18 -19.96
N ILE A 320 0.86 16.48 -19.51
CA ILE A 320 -0.54 16.93 -19.47
C ILE A 320 -1.00 17.33 -18.06
N GLY A 321 -0.15 17.12 -17.06
CA GLY A 321 -0.49 17.23 -15.64
C GLY A 321 -0.77 15.88 -15.02
N MET A 322 -1.20 15.91 -13.76
CA MET A 322 -1.43 14.70 -12.94
C MET A 322 -2.92 14.44 -12.74
N GLY A 323 -3.27 13.14 -12.69
CA GLY A 323 -4.60 12.67 -12.31
C GLY A 323 -5.60 12.57 -13.45
N GLU A 324 -6.72 11.94 -13.13
CA GLU A 324 -7.79 11.62 -14.07
C GLU A 324 -8.37 12.86 -14.77
N ALA A 325 -8.55 13.95 -14.02
CA ALA A 325 -9.09 15.20 -14.58
C ALA A 325 -8.22 15.82 -15.67
N ALA A 326 -6.89 15.66 -15.61
CA ALA A 326 -5.99 16.10 -16.67
C ALA A 326 -6.00 15.13 -17.86
N PHE A 327 -6.03 13.83 -17.57
CA PHE A 327 -6.06 12.80 -18.59
C PHE A 327 -7.33 12.86 -19.44
N SER A 328 -8.51 12.93 -18.81
CA SER A 328 -9.81 12.94 -19.51
C SER A 328 -10.04 14.17 -20.39
N GLN A 329 -9.33 15.30 -20.15
CA GLN A 329 -9.42 16.48 -21.01
C GLN A 329 -8.57 16.39 -22.27
N VAL A 330 -7.58 15.52 -22.29
CA VAL A 330 -6.61 15.41 -23.40
C VAL A 330 -6.75 14.09 -24.16
N TYR A 331 -7.32 13.08 -23.49
CA TYR A 331 -7.55 11.77 -24.09
C TYR A 331 -8.60 11.89 -25.21
N PRO A 332 -8.29 11.39 -26.44
CA PRO A 332 -9.14 11.53 -27.61
C PRO A 332 -10.45 10.74 -27.55
#